data_37a64d26ac6a0bccac222d646fe32bd9
#
_entry.id   37a64d26ac6a0bccac222d646fe32bd9
#
_cell.length_a   1.000
_cell.length_b   1.000
_cell.length_c   1.000
_cell.angle_alpha   90.00
_cell.angle_beta   90.00
_cell.angle_gamma   90.00
#
_symmetry.space_group_name_H-M   'P 1'
#
loop_
_entity.id
_entity.type
_entity.pdbx_description
1 polymer ?
#
loop_
_entity_poly.entity_id
_entity_poly.type
_entity_poly.pdbx_seq_one_letter_code
_entity_poly.pdbx_strand_id
1 'polypeptide(L)'
;MHANDPTPAPLADPLSVEHAVDLLATMAHPVRLTVLSWLYRRGPASVGDLGEALGVEQSALSHHLRQLRDRRLVVAERDGKRVIYRLDDDHVGCIVEDAIRHAGERGAGEVADG
;
A
#
# COMPACT_ATOMS: atom_id res chain seq x y z
N MET A 1 -11.51 -24.33 -25.35
CA MET A 1 -11.77 -24.18 -25.23
C MET A 1 -11.55 -23.84 -24.73
N HIS A 2 -11.67 -23.79 -24.58
CA HIS A 2 -11.70 -23.61 -24.16
C HIS A 2 -11.73 -23.31 -23.74
N ALA A 3 -10.96 -23.27 -23.99
CA ALA A 3 -11.33 -23.17 -23.89
C ALA A 3 -12.03 -22.92 -23.68
N ASN A 4 -11.68 -23.10 -24.18
CA ASN A 4 -12.67 -22.82 -24.23
C ASN A 4 -13.56 -23.08 -23.44
N ASP A 5 -13.19 -23.26 -22.66
CA ASP A 5 -14.04 -23.73 -21.61
C ASP A 5 -15.08 -22.69 -21.26
N PRO A 6 -16.34 -23.01 -21.42
CA PRO A 6 -17.39 -22.04 -21.12
C PRO A 6 -17.61 -21.82 -19.63
N THR A 7 -17.02 -22.63 -18.76
CA THR A 7 -17.19 -22.46 -17.32
C THR A 7 -16.48 -21.20 -16.85
N PRO A 8 -17.21 -20.25 -16.25
CA PRO A 8 -16.56 -19.03 -15.75
C PRO A 8 -15.64 -19.35 -14.60
N ALA A 9 -14.61 -18.51 -14.40
CA ALA A 9 -13.72 -18.63 -13.26
C ALA A 9 -14.54 -18.59 -11.98
N PRO A 10 -14.20 -19.40 -10.97
CA PRO A 10 -14.91 -19.36 -9.69
C PRO A 10 -14.83 -17.97 -9.07
N LEU A 11 -15.90 -17.60 -8.37
CA LEU A 11 -15.90 -16.36 -7.61
C LEU A 11 -14.89 -16.47 -6.49
N ALA A 12 -14.40 -15.32 -6.07
CA ALA A 12 -13.43 -15.25 -4.98
C ALA A 12 -14.00 -15.85 -3.72
N ASP A 13 -13.14 -16.52 -2.95
CA ASP A 13 -13.50 -17.08 -1.67
C ASP A 13 -13.96 -15.96 -0.72
N PRO A 14 -15.15 -16.09 -0.07
CA PRO A 14 -15.65 -15.04 0.81
C PRO A 14 -14.68 -14.62 1.91
N LEU A 15 -13.95 -15.56 2.49
CA LEU A 15 -12.98 -15.25 3.53
C LEU A 15 -11.82 -14.44 2.98
N SER A 16 -11.35 -14.77 1.79
CA SER A 16 -10.30 -14.00 1.13
C SER A 16 -10.77 -12.59 0.81
N VAL A 17 -12.02 -12.44 0.40
CA VAL A 17 -12.60 -11.12 0.14
C VAL A 17 -12.65 -10.31 1.42
N GLU A 18 -13.07 -10.93 2.53
CA GLU A 18 -13.12 -10.27 3.81
C GLU A 18 -11.74 -9.77 4.27
N HIS A 19 -10.73 -10.62 4.12
CA HIS A 19 -9.36 -10.24 4.45
C HIS A 19 -8.85 -9.13 3.53
N ALA A 20 -9.20 -9.18 2.24
CA ALA A 20 -8.81 -8.14 1.29
C ALA A 20 -9.44 -6.79 1.64
N VAL A 21 -10.70 -6.79 2.07
CA VAL A 21 -11.38 -5.56 2.51
C VAL A 21 -10.62 -4.95 3.68
N ASP A 22 -10.21 -5.78 4.65
CA ASP A 22 -9.47 -5.33 5.81
C ASP A 22 -8.11 -4.73 5.43
N LEU A 23 -7.38 -5.39 4.51
CA LEU A 23 -6.12 -4.88 4.00
C LEU A 23 -6.31 -3.53 3.30
N LEU A 24 -7.27 -3.46 2.39
CA LEU A 24 -7.51 -2.24 1.62
C LEU A 24 -7.97 -1.10 2.52
N ALA A 25 -8.79 -1.39 3.53
CA ALA A 25 -9.23 -0.39 4.49
C ALA A 25 -8.05 0.18 5.27
N THR A 26 -7.09 -0.68 5.63
CA THR A 26 -5.89 -0.24 6.33
C THR A 26 -5.04 0.67 5.45
N MET A 27 -4.97 0.38 4.16
CA MET A 27 -4.22 1.18 3.19
C MET A 27 -4.90 2.51 2.86
N ALA A 28 -6.21 2.59 3.04
CA ALA A 28 -7.02 3.73 2.62
C ALA A 28 -6.91 4.93 3.55
N HIS A 29 -5.71 5.51 3.59
CA HIS A 29 -5.39 6.69 4.38
C HIS A 29 -4.27 7.42 3.66
N PRO A 30 -4.35 8.75 3.50
CA PRO A 30 -3.35 9.48 2.71
C PRO A 30 -1.91 9.20 3.12
N VAL A 31 -1.61 9.25 4.42
CA VAL A 31 -0.24 9.01 4.89
C VAL A 31 0.18 7.57 4.61
N ARG A 32 -0.69 6.60 4.92
CA ARG A 32 -0.35 5.19 4.74
C ARG A 32 -0.13 4.85 3.27
N LEU A 33 -0.99 5.35 2.41
CA LEU A 33 -0.86 5.11 0.97
C LEU A 33 0.45 5.72 0.45
N THR A 34 0.77 6.94 0.89
CA THR A 34 2.01 7.61 0.50
C THR A 34 3.24 6.86 1.01
N VAL A 35 3.19 6.35 2.24
CA VAL A 35 4.28 5.55 2.80
C VAL A 35 4.53 4.31 1.94
N LEU A 36 3.47 3.58 1.60
CA LEU A 36 3.59 2.36 0.81
C LEU A 36 4.15 2.66 -0.58
N SER A 37 3.68 3.73 -1.21
CA SER A 37 4.20 4.18 -2.50
C SER A 37 5.69 4.53 -2.40
N TRP A 38 6.06 5.27 -1.36
CA TRP A 38 7.45 5.68 -1.15
C TRP A 38 8.37 4.48 -0.98
N LEU A 39 7.98 3.52 -0.13
CA LEU A 39 8.77 2.31 0.09
C LEU A 39 8.91 1.48 -1.18
N TYR A 40 7.86 1.42 -1.98
CA TYR A 40 7.90 0.70 -3.24
C TYR A 40 8.90 1.33 -4.22
N ARG A 41 8.88 2.66 -4.32
CA ARG A 41 9.70 3.38 -5.30
C ARG A 41 11.13 3.58 -4.84
N ARG A 42 11.35 3.78 -3.54
CA ARG A 42 12.65 4.16 -3.00
C ARG A 42 13.33 3.06 -2.21
N GLY A 43 12.57 2.07 -1.73
CA GLY A 43 13.12 0.99 -0.96
C GLY A 43 13.03 1.22 0.54
N PRO A 44 13.68 0.35 1.33
CA PRO A 44 13.59 0.40 2.80
C PRO A 44 14.03 1.74 3.38
N ALA A 45 13.40 2.13 4.48
CA ALA A 45 13.73 3.39 5.14
C ALA A 45 13.37 3.34 6.62
N SER A 46 14.07 4.15 7.41
CA SER A 46 13.75 4.32 8.83
C SER A 46 12.57 5.25 8.99
N VAL A 47 11.96 5.23 10.17
CA VAL A 47 10.85 6.14 10.48
C VAL A 47 11.31 7.60 10.40
N GLY A 48 12.55 7.88 10.82
CA GLY A 48 13.10 9.22 10.73
C GLY A 48 13.23 9.70 9.29
N ASP A 49 13.78 8.84 8.42
CA ASP A 49 13.93 9.18 7.00
C ASP A 49 12.57 9.38 6.33
N LEU A 50 11.62 8.50 6.63
CA LEU A 50 10.26 8.62 6.08
C LEU A 50 9.59 9.91 6.53
N GLY A 51 9.68 10.22 7.82
CA GLY A 51 9.09 11.42 8.37
C GLY A 51 9.64 12.69 7.72
N GLU A 52 10.94 12.73 7.53
CA GLU A 52 11.60 13.85 6.87
C GLU A 52 11.17 13.95 5.41
N ALA A 53 11.19 12.82 4.69
CA ALA A 53 10.84 12.80 3.28
C ALA A 53 9.38 13.18 3.03
N LEU A 54 8.47 12.76 3.91
CA LEU A 54 7.04 12.95 3.73
C LEU A 54 6.48 14.16 4.48
N GLY A 55 7.29 14.79 5.31
CA GLY A 55 6.81 15.91 6.11
C GLY A 55 5.78 15.51 7.14
N VAL A 56 5.88 14.30 7.67
CA VAL A 56 4.95 13.77 8.67
C VAL A 56 5.64 13.68 10.02
N GLU A 57 4.96 14.12 11.07
CA GLU A 57 5.49 14.07 12.42
C GLU A 57 5.75 12.64 12.83
N GLN A 58 6.88 12.39 13.48
CA GLN A 58 7.37 11.04 13.74
C GLN A 58 6.41 10.18 14.56
N SER A 59 5.77 10.77 15.56
CA SER A 59 4.84 10.05 16.41
C SER A 59 3.63 9.56 15.63
N ALA A 60 3.07 10.42 14.77
CA ALA A 60 1.96 10.07 13.91
C ALA A 60 2.37 9.00 12.91
N LEU A 61 3.55 9.18 12.31
CA LEU A 61 4.06 8.21 11.33
C LEU A 61 4.28 6.85 11.97
N SER A 62 4.84 6.81 13.17
CA SER A 62 5.03 5.55 13.90
C SER A 62 3.71 4.82 14.12
N HIS A 63 2.64 5.56 14.41
CA HIS A 63 1.31 4.98 14.56
C HIS A 63 0.84 4.35 13.25
N HIS A 64 1.00 5.06 12.13
CA HIS A 64 0.61 4.55 10.82
C HIS A 64 1.43 3.33 10.43
N LEU A 65 2.73 3.35 10.69
CA LEU A 65 3.60 2.21 10.38
C LEU A 65 3.23 0.99 11.20
N ARG A 66 2.82 1.19 12.45
CA ARG A 66 2.36 0.07 13.29
C ARG A 66 1.10 -0.56 12.72
N GLN A 67 0.15 0.25 12.26
CA GLN A 67 -1.07 -0.25 11.63
C GLN A 67 -0.74 -1.07 10.38
N LEU A 68 0.16 -0.57 9.56
CA LEU A 68 0.60 -1.28 8.35
C LEU A 68 1.31 -2.60 8.69
N ARG A 69 2.16 -2.57 9.72
CA ARG A 69 2.89 -3.77 10.15
C ARG A 69 1.93 -4.82 10.71
N ASP A 70 0.93 -4.41 11.49
CA ASP A 70 -0.03 -5.34 12.08
C ASP A 70 -0.83 -6.09 11.01
N ARG A 71 -0.99 -5.50 9.83
CA ARG A 71 -1.66 -6.14 8.70
C ARG A 71 -0.67 -6.77 7.72
N ARG A 72 0.59 -6.83 8.08
CA ARG A 72 1.65 -7.42 7.27
C ARG A 72 1.81 -6.78 5.90
N LEU A 73 1.55 -5.48 5.84
CA LEU A 73 1.80 -4.71 4.63
C LEU A 73 3.24 -4.21 4.59
N VAL A 74 3.82 -4.00 5.75
CA VAL A 74 5.25 -3.67 5.89
C VAL A 74 5.88 -4.56 6.95
N VAL A 75 7.19 -4.69 6.87
CA VAL A 75 8.02 -5.43 7.82
C VAL A 75 8.99 -4.45 8.46
N ALA A 76 9.24 -4.62 9.74
CA ALA A 76 10.20 -3.80 10.47
C ALA A 76 11.42 -4.65 10.83
N GLU A 77 12.61 -4.16 10.53
CA GLU A 77 13.86 -4.86 10.85
C GLU A 77 14.77 -3.91 11.60
N ARG A 78 15.40 -4.43 12.64
CA ARG A 78 16.34 -3.62 13.42
C ARG A 78 17.69 -3.59 12.72
N ASP A 79 18.26 -2.39 12.61
CA ASP A 79 19.60 -2.18 12.07
C ASP A 79 20.33 -1.26 13.06
N GLY A 80 21.06 -1.86 14.01
CA GLY A 80 21.68 -1.13 15.08
C GLY A 80 20.64 -0.47 15.97
N LYS A 81 20.69 0.84 16.09
CA LYS A 81 19.73 1.62 16.88
C LYS A 81 18.50 2.04 16.07
N ARG A 82 18.53 1.78 14.76
CA ARG A 82 17.47 2.20 13.87
C ARG A 82 16.52 1.03 13.60
N VAL A 83 15.28 1.35 13.29
CA VAL A 83 14.31 0.39 12.80
C VAL A 83 14.02 0.76 11.36
N ILE A 84 14.23 -0.21 10.47
CA ILE A 84 14.07 -0.01 9.03
C ILE A 84 12.78 -0.71 8.60
N TYR A 85 11.94 0.01 7.88
CA TYR A 85 10.69 -0.51 7.33
C TYR A 85 10.84 -0.78 5.85
N ARG A 86 10.24 -1.86 5.38
CA ARG A 86 10.17 -2.20 3.96
C ARG A 86 8.83 -2.84 3.66
N LEU A 87 8.45 -2.90 2.40
CA LEU A 87 7.24 -3.61 2.02
C LEU A 87 7.39 -5.10 2.32
N ASP A 88 6.30 -5.74 2.70
CA ASP A 88 6.29 -7.19 2.90
C ASP A 88 6.56 -7.90 1.58
N ASP A 89 5.86 -7.47 0.51
CA ASP A 89 6.17 -7.94 -0.84
C ASP A 89 5.80 -6.86 -1.87
N ASP A 90 6.28 -7.06 -3.10
CA ASP A 90 6.09 -6.09 -4.17
C ASP A 90 4.63 -5.98 -4.63
N HIS A 91 3.80 -6.97 -4.37
CA HIS A 91 2.39 -6.91 -4.75
C HIS A 91 1.68 -5.77 -4.04
N VAL A 92 2.06 -5.50 -2.79
CA VAL A 92 1.50 -4.37 -2.04
C VAL A 92 1.78 -3.07 -2.79
N GLY A 93 3.02 -2.89 -3.24
CA GLY A 93 3.39 -1.71 -4.00
C GLY A 93 2.65 -1.59 -5.32
N CYS A 94 2.49 -2.70 -6.02
CA CYS A 94 1.78 -2.71 -7.31
C CYS A 94 0.33 -2.28 -7.13
N ILE A 95 -0.35 -2.76 -6.11
CA ILE A 95 -1.74 -2.39 -5.83
C ILE A 95 -1.83 -0.89 -5.58
N VAL A 96 -0.94 -0.36 -4.75
CA VAL A 96 -0.93 1.06 -4.39
C VAL A 96 -0.66 1.92 -5.62
N GLU A 97 0.37 1.56 -6.40
CA GLU A 97 0.75 2.34 -7.59
C GLU A 97 -0.35 2.33 -8.64
N ASP A 98 -0.99 1.19 -8.84
CA ASP A 98 -2.09 1.09 -9.79
C ASP A 98 -3.27 1.94 -9.35
N ALA A 99 -3.60 1.94 -8.07
CA ALA A 99 -4.69 2.75 -7.55
C ALA A 99 -4.40 4.25 -7.71
N ILE A 100 -3.18 4.67 -7.38
CA ILE A 100 -2.77 6.07 -7.48
C ILE A 100 -2.80 6.52 -8.94
N ARG A 101 -2.25 5.71 -9.83
CA ARG A 101 -2.22 6.03 -11.26
C ARG A 101 -3.63 6.14 -11.83
N HIS A 102 -4.49 5.18 -11.51
CA HIS A 102 -5.86 5.19 -11.99
C HIS A 102 -6.61 6.44 -11.49
N ALA A 103 -6.44 6.78 -10.22
CA ALA A 103 -7.05 7.96 -9.64
C ALA A 103 -6.55 9.24 -10.30
N GLY A 104 -5.25 9.29 -10.60
CA GLY A 104 -4.65 10.45 -11.28
C GLY A 104 -5.18 10.62 -12.70
N GLU A 105 -5.34 9.52 -13.43
CA GLU A 105 -5.90 9.54 -14.78
C GLU A 105 -7.33 10.07 -14.78
N ARG A 106 -8.13 9.62 -13.81
CA ARG A 106 -9.51 10.11 -13.67
C ARG A 106 -9.55 11.57 -13.31
N GLY A 107 -8.71 11.98 -12.36
CA GLY A 107 -8.63 13.38 -11.96
C GLY A 107 -8.23 14.28 -13.11
N ALA A 108 -7.26 13.86 -13.92
CA ALA A 108 -6.83 14.60 -15.09
C ALA A 108 -7.95 14.70 -16.12
N GLY A 109 -8.67 13.60 -16.33
CA GLY A 109 -9.80 13.58 -17.26
C GLY A 109 -10.92 14.49 -16.81
N GLU A 110 -11.25 14.49 -15.52
CA GLU A 110 -12.28 15.37 -14.96
C GLU A 110 -11.89 16.83 -15.10
N VAL A 111 -10.63 17.15 -14.85
CA VAL A 111 -10.15 18.54 -14.98
C VAL A 111 -10.23 18.97 -16.44
N ALA A 112 -9.87 18.07 -17.38
CA ALA A 112 -9.93 18.38 -18.82
C ALA A 112 -11.37 18.61 -19.27
N ASP A 113 -12.32 17.92 -18.69
CA ASP A 113 -13.74 18.05 -19.02
C ASP A 113 -14.38 19.26 -18.37
N GLY A 114 -13.80 19.69 -17.28
CA GLY A 114 -14.28 20.84 -16.56
C GLY A 114 -13.79 22.12 -17.17
#